data_2acc883028ff2c34dfc0ae97468b473d
#
_entry.id   2acc883028ff2c34dfc0ae97468b473d
#
_cell.length_a   1.000
_cell.length_b   1.000
_cell.length_c   1.000
_cell.angle_alpha   90.00
_cell.angle_beta   90.00
_cell.angle_gamma   90.00
#
_symmetry.space_group_name_H-M   'P 1'
#
loop_
_entity.id
_entity.type
_entity.pdbx_description
1 polymer ?
#
loop_
_entity_poly.entity_id
_entity_poly.type
_entity_poly.pdbx_seq_one_letter_code
_entity_poly.pdbx_strand_id
1 'polypeptide(L)'
;MSELPTLAVVGATGAVGTVMCELLSSRKNVWGEIRLIASAKSAGKTIVVRGDELTVQALTPEAFDGVDVAMFDVPDELSAEWAPIAAAHGAVAVDNSGAFRMDPDVPLVVPEINPEQVRNRPKGIIANANCTTLTMIVAIAPLHREYGLRELVLASYQAVSGAGKVGVDTLLSQLDKVAGHPNLGSRSGNVRQAVGDDLGPFPAPLALNVVPWAGSLRDGGWSSEEMKMRNESRKILGLPDLKVSATCVRVPVVTGHSVAVHAVFGSEVDAEGAREALRHAPGVILVDDPAAGEFPMPIDAVGTDPSWVGRIRRSTDDPRALDLFVTGDNLRKGAALNTAQIAELLSMELVKS
;
A
#
# COMPACT_ATOMS: atom_id res chain seq x y z
N MET A 1 15.59 33.32 1.45
CA MET A 1 15.24 31.96 0.96
C MET A 1 14.42 31.38 2.08
N SER A 2 13.15 30.95 1.84
CA SER A 2 12.38 30.23 2.86
C SER A 2 13.16 28.97 3.22
N GLU A 3 13.29 28.69 4.51
CA GLU A 3 13.86 27.42 4.98
C GLU A 3 13.00 26.27 4.47
N LEU A 4 13.64 25.18 4.06
CA LEU A 4 12.91 23.96 3.67
C LEU A 4 12.28 23.35 4.94
N PRO A 5 11.07 22.74 4.83
CA PRO A 5 10.38 22.19 5.98
C PRO A 5 11.12 20.99 6.59
N THR A 6 10.89 20.78 7.89
CA THR A 6 11.41 19.65 8.67
C THR A 6 10.48 18.45 8.56
N LEU A 7 11.06 17.29 8.22
CA LEU A 7 10.37 16.02 8.13
C LEU A 7 10.71 15.10 9.31
N ALA A 8 9.72 14.45 9.89
CA ALA A 8 9.92 13.30 10.77
C ALA A 8 9.46 11.99 10.11
N VAL A 9 10.22 10.90 10.32
CA VAL A 9 9.81 9.52 9.95
C VAL A 9 9.59 8.74 11.24
N VAL A 10 8.34 8.49 11.57
CA VAL A 10 7.91 7.78 12.78
C VAL A 10 7.73 6.30 12.44
N GLY A 11 8.45 5.43 13.13
CA GLY A 11 8.56 4.01 12.76
C GLY A 11 9.76 3.71 11.84
N ALA A 12 10.77 4.58 11.81
CA ALA A 12 11.90 4.55 10.86
C ALA A 12 12.67 3.22 10.80
N THR A 13 12.59 2.39 11.83
CA THR A 13 13.27 1.07 11.91
C THR A 13 12.38 -0.10 11.50
N GLY A 14 11.13 0.15 11.12
CA GLY A 14 10.17 -0.83 10.61
C GLY A 14 10.43 -1.18 9.14
N ALA A 15 9.74 -2.19 8.62
CA ALA A 15 9.91 -2.62 7.22
C ALA A 15 9.58 -1.50 6.22
N VAL A 16 8.46 -0.81 6.40
CA VAL A 16 8.08 0.32 5.54
C VAL A 16 8.89 1.57 5.87
N GLY A 17 9.20 1.83 7.17
CA GLY A 17 10.04 2.95 7.59
C GLY A 17 11.44 2.91 6.96
N THR A 18 12.03 1.72 6.82
CA THR A 18 13.31 1.54 6.11
C THR A 18 13.16 1.92 4.62
N VAL A 19 12.08 1.49 3.96
CA VAL A 19 11.79 1.89 2.57
C VAL A 19 11.54 3.39 2.46
N MET A 20 10.90 4.03 3.44
CA MET A 20 10.76 5.50 3.48
C MET A 20 12.14 6.19 3.49
N CYS A 21 13.08 5.71 4.32
CA CYS A 21 14.45 6.25 4.37
C CYS A 21 15.21 6.07 3.03
N GLU A 22 15.06 4.92 2.38
CA GLU A 22 15.64 4.65 1.06
C GLU A 22 15.05 5.57 -0.01
N LEU A 23 13.72 5.75 -0.01
CA LEU A 23 13.02 6.67 -0.92
C LEU A 23 13.47 8.11 -0.71
N LEU A 24 13.59 8.58 0.52
CA LEU A 24 14.11 9.91 0.82
C LEU A 24 15.52 10.12 0.25
N SER A 25 16.34 9.06 0.20
CA SER A 25 17.70 9.12 -0.35
C SER A 25 17.74 9.21 -1.88
N SER A 26 16.73 8.67 -2.57
CA SER A 26 16.69 8.60 -4.04
C SER A 26 15.80 9.66 -4.68
N ARG A 27 14.85 10.25 -3.92
CA ARG A 27 13.89 11.24 -4.41
C ARG A 27 14.42 12.67 -4.29
N LYS A 28 13.72 13.61 -4.94
CA LYS A 28 14.04 15.04 -4.91
C LYS A 28 14.15 15.55 -3.47
N ASN A 29 15.22 16.29 -3.19
CA ASN A 29 15.38 16.92 -1.88
C ASN A 29 14.46 18.14 -1.76
N VAL A 30 13.45 18.03 -0.90
CA VAL A 30 12.50 19.10 -0.57
C VAL A 30 12.45 19.35 0.94
N TRP A 31 13.37 18.75 1.72
CA TRP A 31 13.43 18.80 3.17
C TRP A 31 14.70 19.49 3.66
N GLY A 32 14.57 20.31 4.70
CA GLY A 32 15.69 20.92 5.41
C GLY A 32 16.32 19.93 6.38
N GLU A 33 15.57 19.57 7.42
CA GLU A 33 15.95 18.58 8.43
C GLU A 33 15.13 17.30 8.23
N ILE A 34 15.73 16.14 8.50
CA ILE A 34 15.04 14.85 8.58
C ILE A 34 15.30 14.25 9.96
N ARG A 35 14.24 13.96 10.71
CA ARG A 35 14.30 13.28 12.02
C ARG A 35 13.80 11.85 11.89
N LEU A 36 14.54 10.91 12.45
CA LEU A 36 14.14 9.51 12.52
C LEU A 36 13.65 9.21 13.94
N ILE A 37 12.40 8.76 14.05
CA ILE A 37 11.74 8.50 15.33
C ILE A 37 11.30 7.04 15.37
N ALA A 38 11.56 6.35 16.49
CA ALA A 38 11.10 4.99 16.70
C ALA A 38 10.91 4.70 18.20
N SER A 39 10.61 3.44 18.55
CA SER A 39 10.48 3.04 19.96
C SER A 39 11.78 3.29 20.74
N ALA A 40 11.68 3.45 22.06
CA ALA A 40 12.84 3.61 22.96
C ALA A 40 13.89 2.49 22.79
N LYS A 41 13.48 1.27 22.44
CA LYS A 41 14.39 0.15 22.14
C LYS A 41 15.26 0.38 20.91
N SER A 42 14.79 1.20 19.96
CA SER A 42 15.50 1.51 18.72
C SER A 42 16.25 2.84 18.76
N ALA A 43 16.02 3.67 19.79
CA ALA A 43 16.73 4.93 19.99
C ALA A 43 18.23 4.70 20.08
N GLY A 44 19.00 5.63 19.52
CA GLY A 44 20.47 5.56 19.44
C GLY A 44 21.01 4.75 18.27
N LYS A 45 20.18 4.01 17.52
CA LYS A 45 20.61 3.40 16.25
C LYS A 45 20.86 4.47 15.21
N THR A 46 21.76 4.19 14.27
CA THR A 46 22.08 5.07 13.15
C THR A 46 21.51 4.49 11.86
N ILE A 47 20.91 5.34 11.03
CA ILE A 47 20.44 5.00 9.68
C ILE A 47 21.00 6.06 8.73
N VAL A 48 21.52 5.62 7.58
CA VAL A 48 22.01 6.53 6.53
C VAL A 48 20.83 6.97 5.66
N VAL A 49 20.60 8.29 5.60
CA VAL A 49 19.63 8.92 4.71
C VAL A 49 20.32 10.03 3.93
N ARG A 50 20.29 9.98 2.60
CA ARG A 50 20.96 10.94 1.71
C ARG A 50 22.48 11.05 1.91
N GLY A 51 23.10 10.02 2.41
CA GLY A 51 24.54 10.00 2.71
C GLY A 51 24.88 10.50 4.11
N ASP A 52 23.94 11.05 4.86
CA ASP A 52 24.10 11.49 6.23
C ASP A 52 23.73 10.39 7.22
N GLU A 53 24.51 10.22 8.27
CA GLU A 53 24.21 9.33 9.39
C GLU A 53 23.25 10.03 10.35
N LEU A 54 21.99 9.58 10.41
CA LEU A 54 20.97 10.13 11.29
C LEU A 54 20.73 9.19 12.47
N THR A 55 20.78 9.75 13.68
CA THR A 55 20.48 8.99 14.90
C THR A 55 18.99 8.91 15.14
N VAL A 56 18.48 7.69 15.34
CA VAL A 56 17.07 7.44 15.68
C VAL A 56 16.78 7.95 17.09
N GLN A 57 15.77 8.79 17.20
CA GLN A 57 15.25 9.36 18.46
C GLN A 57 14.15 8.46 19.03
N ALA A 58 13.95 8.52 20.36
CA ALA A 58 12.79 7.90 20.98
C ALA A 58 11.52 8.70 20.65
N LEU A 59 10.40 7.99 20.51
CA LEU A 59 9.08 8.59 20.29
C LEU A 59 8.63 9.25 21.62
N THR A 60 8.66 10.57 21.64
CA THR A 60 8.18 11.44 22.74
C THR A 60 7.45 12.64 22.15
N PRO A 61 6.61 13.37 22.91
CA PRO A 61 5.95 14.57 22.39
C PRO A 61 6.95 15.62 21.87
N GLU A 62 8.05 15.84 22.58
CA GLU A 62 9.08 16.83 22.25
C GLU A 62 9.82 16.50 20.95
N ALA A 63 9.81 15.23 20.51
CA ALA A 63 10.42 14.84 19.24
C ALA A 63 9.72 15.51 18.02
N PHE A 64 8.49 16.03 18.22
CA PHE A 64 7.74 16.75 17.20
C PHE A 64 7.93 18.27 17.23
N ASP A 65 8.65 18.82 18.20
CA ASP A 65 8.88 20.27 18.27
C ASP A 65 9.63 20.77 17.01
N GLY A 66 9.00 21.68 16.26
CA GLY A 66 9.54 22.24 15.02
C GLY A 66 9.50 21.27 13.83
N VAL A 67 8.75 20.18 13.90
CA VAL A 67 8.47 19.30 12.75
C VAL A 67 7.29 19.87 11.98
N ASP A 68 7.44 20.01 10.66
CA ASP A 68 6.35 20.48 9.77
C ASP A 68 5.51 19.33 9.24
N VAL A 69 6.14 18.19 8.91
CA VAL A 69 5.47 16.99 8.39
C VAL A 69 6.02 15.75 9.08
N ALA A 70 5.13 14.87 9.53
CA ALA A 70 5.49 13.59 10.16
C ALA A 70 4.86 12.41 9.40
N MET A 71 5.69 11.57 8.76
CA MET A 71 5.28 10.32 8.13
C MET A 71 5.23 9.21 9.18
N PHE A 72 4.05 8.62 9.39
CA PHE A 72 3.83 7.56 10.36
C PHE A 72 3.75 6.19 9.71
N ASP A 73 4.55 5.24 10.21
CA ASP A 73 4.43 3.79 9.93
C ASP A 73 4.56 3.02 11.24
N VAL A 74 3.49 3.03 11.99
CA VAL A 74 3.36 2.35 13.28
C VAL A 74 2.00 1.62 13.35
N PRO A 75 1.79 0.68 14.28
CA PRO A 75 0.49 0.03 14.49
C PRO A 75 -0.67 1.01 14.69
N ASP A 76 -1.89 0.59 14.34
CA ASP A 76 -3.10 1.42 14.37
C ASP A 76 -3.30 2.12 15.74
N GLU A 77 -3.08 1.38 16.84
CA GLU A 77 -3.24 1.89 18.20
C GLU A 77 -2.22 3.00 18.51
N LEU A 78 -0.97 2.81 18.10
CA LEU A 78 0.07 3.82 18.30
C LEU A 78 -0.18 5.05 17.42
N SER A 79 -0.62 4.84 16.19
CA SER A 79 -0.95 5.98 15.32
C SER A 79 -2.14 6.77 15.85
N ALA A 80 -3.17 6.10 16.36
CA ALA A 80 -4.33 6.75 16.99
C ALA A 80 -3.95 7.63 18.17
N GLU A 81 -2.90 7.26 18.92
CA GLU A 81 -2.36 8.03 20.04
C GLU A 81 -1.45 9.18 19.55
N TRP A 82 -0.49 8.88 18.67
CA TRP A 82 0.63 9.78 18.40
C TRP A 82 0.44 10.75 17.24
N ALA A 83 -0.40 10.42 16.25
CA ALA A 83 -0.66 11.35 15.15
C ALA A 83 -1.39 12.64 15.62
N PRO A 84 -2.38 12.58 16.54
CA PRO A 84 -2.94 13.79 17.15
C PRO A 84 -1.93 14.58 17.98
N ILE A 85 -0.98 13.91 18.67
CA ILE A 85 0.08 14.58 19.42
C ILE A 85 0.99 15.35 18.47
N ALA A 86 1.44 14.73 17.38
CA ALA A 86 2.23 15.41 16.35
C ALA A 86 1.48 16.62 15.77
N ALA A 87 0.19 16.47 15.49
CA ALA A 87 -0.65 17.58 15.00
C ALA A 87 -0.76 18.72 16.04
N ALA A 88 -0.87 18.41 17.35
CA ALA A 88 -0.89 19.40 18.42
C ALA A 88 0.45 20.16 18.56
N HIS A 89 1.57 19.55 18.16
CA HIS A 89 2.90 20.19 18.08
C HIS A 89 3.13 20.95 16.76
N GLY A 90 2.11 21.02 15.87
CA GLY A 90 2.16 21.80 14.63
C GLY A 90 2.54 21.01 13.38
N ALA A 91 2.89 19.73 13.49
CA ALA A 91 3.18 18.89 12.36
C ALA A 91 1.91 18.44 11.63
N VAL A 92 1.98 18.28 10.31
CA VAL A 92 0.97 17.51 9.58
C VAL A 92 1.35 16.04 9.59
N ALA A 93 0.52 15.20 10.23
CA ALA A 93 0.74 13.76 10.28
C ALA A 93 0.23 13.08 9.01
N VAL A 94 1.10 12.38 8.30
CA VAL A 94 0.75 11.51 7.16
C VAL A 94 0.79 10.06 7.63
N ASP A 95 -0.39 9.52 7.91
CA ASP A 95 -0.55 8.25 8.60
C ASP A 95 -0.74 7.06 7.66
N ASN A 96 0.21 6.10 7.68
CA ASN A 96 0.13 4.86 6.91
C ASN A 96 -0.69 3.76 7.61
N SER A 97 -1.11 3.95 8.85
CA SER A 97 -1.94 2.98 9.57
C SER A 97 -3.40 2.94 9.09
N GLY A 98 -4.18 2.04 9.65
CA GLY A 98 -5.63 1.99 9.42
C GLY A 98 -6.46 2.93 10.29
N ALA A 99 -5.84 3.59 11.28
CA ALA A 99 -6.54 4.29 12.36
C ALA A 99 -7.50 5.38 11.88
N PHE A 100 -7.09 6.17 10.90
CA PHE A 100 -7.84 7.35 10.46
C PHE A 100 -8.46 7.25 9.06
N ARG A 101 -8.24 6.15 8.32
CA ARG A 101 -8.65 6.05 6.91
C ARG A 101 -10.13 6.32 6.68
N MET A 102 -10.99 5.88 7.59
CA MET A 102 -12.43 6.03 7.46
C MET A 102 -13.01 7.17 8.32
N ASP A 103 -12.18 7.94 9.01
CA ASP A 103 -12.60 9.16 9.71
C ASP A 103 -13.07 10.21 8.67
N PRO A 104 -14.30 10.77 8.79
CA PRO A 104 -14.82 11.73 7.82
C PRO A 104 -14.03 13.05 7.77
N ASP A 105 -13.36 13.42 8.87
CA ASP A 105 -12.58 14.65 9.00
C ASP A 105 -11.10 14.44 8.63
N VAL A 106 -10.71 13.24 8.17
CA VAL A 106 -9.35 12.93 7.74
C VAL A 106 -9.38 12.53 6.26
N PRO A 107 -8.71 13.28 5.36
CA PRO A 107 -8.66 12.93 3.95
C PRO A 107 -7.85 11.64 3.74
N LEU A 108 -8.31 10.79 2.83
CA LEU A 108 -7.62 9.60 2.36
C LEU A 108 -7.03 9.91 0.99
N VAL A 109 -5.71 10.07 0.90
CA VAL A 109 -5.07 10.68 -0.28
C VAL A 109 -4.25 9.68 -1.08
N VAL A 110 -4.47 9.72 -2.38
CA VAL A 110 -3.62 9.09 -3.40
C VAL A 110 -3.21 10.19 -4.39
N PRO A 111 -1.95 10.63 -4.42
CA PRO A 111 -1.51 11.81 -5.18
C PRO A 111 -1.84 11.79 -6.67
N GLU A 112 -1.94 10.63 -7.30
CA GLU A 112 -2.32 10.47 -8.71
C GLU A 112 -3.84 10.64 -8.95
N ILE A 113 -4.65 10.66 -7.88
CA ILE A 113 -6.11 10.61 -7.97
C ILE A 113 -6.77 11.86 -7.42
N ASN A 114 -6.46 12.21 -6.17
CA ASN A 114 -7.10 13.29 -5.41
C ASN A 114 -6.10 14.17 -4.62
N PRO A 115 -5.02 14.69 -5.26
CA PRO A 115 -3.96 15.44 -4.59
C PRO A 115 -4.44 16.71 -3.88
N GLU A 116 -5.53 17.33 -4.36
CA GLU A 116 -6.12 18.53 -3.78
C GLU A 116 -6.64 18.31 -2.36
N GLN A 117 -6.97 17.06 -1.99
CA GLN A 117 -7.49 16.71 -0.67
C GLN A 117 -6.47 16.92 0.45
N VAL A 118 -5.18 17.03 0.16
CA VAL A 118 -4.15 17.35 1.18
C VAL A 118 -4.47 18.67 1.92
N ARG A 119 -5.23 19.58 1.30
CA ARG A 119 -5.62 20.87 1.89
C ARG A 119 -6.77 20.74 2.89
N ASN A 120 -7.59 19.71 2.78
CA ASN A 120 -8.76 19.49 3.65
C ASN A 120 -8.41 18.58 4.82
N ARG A 121 -7.61 19.07 5.78
CA ARG A 121 -7.09 18.32 6.93
C ARG A 121 -7.40 18.99 8.27
N PRO A 122 -8.67 19.12 8.67
CA PRO A 122 -9.05 19.87 9.87
C PRO A 122 -8.44 19.31 11.17
N LYS A 123 -8.05 18.04 11.18
CA LYS A 123 -7.37 17.39 12.31
C LYS A 123 -5.83 17.45 12.24
N GLY A 124 -5.25 18.11 11.22
CA GLY A 124 -3.81 18.06 10.98
C GLY A 124 -3.28 16.67 10.56
N ILE A 125 -4.18 15.75 10.18
CA ILE A 125 -3.86 14.36 9.82
C ILE A 125 -4.33 14.09 8.39
N ILE A 126 -3.53 13.36 7.63
CA ILE A 126 -3.85 12.82 6.31
C ILE A 126 -3.62 11.32 6.35
N ALA A 127 -4.59 10.53 5.93
CA ALA A 127 -4.46 9.08 5.88
C ALA A 127 -3.89 8.61 4.53
N ASN A 128 -2.96 7.65 4.60
CA ASN A 128 -2.51 6.84 3.49
C ASN A 128 -3.38 5.59 3.37
N ALA A 129 -3.68 5.14 2.14
CA ALA A 129 -4.56 4.01 1.93
C ALA A 129 -3.87 2.65 2.15
N ASN A 130 -4.66 1.59 2.22
CA ASN A 130 -4.20 0.21 2.33
C ASN A 130 -3.35 -0.20 1.11
N CYS A 131 -2.32 -1.01 1.34
CA CYS A 131 -1.37 -1.42 0.31
C CYS A 131 -2.02 -2.12 -0.89
N THR A 132 -3.02 -2.97 -0.67
CA THR A 132 -3.73 -3.67 -1.74
C THR A 132 -4.63 -2.69 -2.51
N THR A 133 -5.31 -1.77 -1.81
CA THR A 133 -6.08 -0.70 -2.44
C THR A 133 -5.17 0.18 -3.30
N LEU A 134 -4.03 0.63 -2.78
CA LEU A 134 -3.07 1.47 -3.51
C LEU A 134 -2.54 0.79 -4.76
N THR A 135 -2.19 -0.50 -4.67
CA THR A 135 -1.71 -1.27 -5.83
C THR A 135 -2.71 -1.21 -6.99
N MET A 136 -3.99 -1.28 -6.71
CA MET A 136 -5.04 -1.36 -7.72
C MET A 136 -5.58 0.00 -8.16
N ILE A 137 -5.80 0.92 -7.21
CA ILE A 137 -6.67 2.08 -7.42
C ILE A 137 -6.11 3.07 -8.44
N VAL A 138 -4.78 3.16 -8.58
CA VAL A 138 -4.11 4.03 -9.57
C VAL A 138 -4.41 3.60 -11.01
N ALA A 139 -4.67 2.32 -11.23
CA ALA A 139 -5.09 1.79 -12.53
C ALA A 139 -6.61 1.95 -12.77
N ILE A 140 -7.40 1.91 -11.71
CA ILE A 140 -8.86 2.02 -11.82
C ILE A 140 -9.32 3.47 -12.00
N ALA A 141 -8.66 4.42 -11.37
CA ALA A 141 -9.05 5.84 -11.43
C ALA A 141 -9.08 6.42 -12.86
N PRO A 142 -8.09 6.22 -13.73
CA PRO A 142 -8.17 6.70 -15.13
C PRO A 142 -9.32 6.04 -15.89
N LEU A 143 -9.57 4.76 -15.71
CA LEU A 143 -10.71 4.07 -16.33
C LEU A 143 -12.05 4.58 -15.79
N HIS A 144 -12.12 4.93 -14.50
CA HIS A 144 -13.30 5.58 -13.93
C HIS A 144 -13.57 6.95 -14.56
N ARG A 145 -12.55 7.77 -14.75
CA ARG A 145 -12.69 9.09 -15.38
C ARG A 145 -13.23 8.98 -16.81
N GLU A 146 -12.81 7.96 -17.54
CA GLU A 146 -13.19 7.76 -18.94
C GLU A 146 -14.58 7.12 -19.09
N TYR A 147 -14.87 6.06 -18.32
CA TYR A 147 -16.02 5.20 -18.55
C TYR A 147 -17.07 5.21 -17.43
N GLY A 148 -16.79 5.83 -16.28
CA GLY A 148 -17.72 5.92 -15.15
C GLY A 148 -17.93 4.60 -14.41
N LEU A 149 -17.00 4.23 -13.54
CA LEU A 149 -17.02 2.98 -12.76
C LEU A 149 -18.31 2.79 -11.94
N ARG A 150 -18.87 1.59 -11.94
CA ARG A 150 -20.12 1.19 -11.24
C ARG A 150 -19.93 0.03 -10.28
N GLU A 151 -19.06 -0.93 -10.64
CA GLU A 151 -18.87 -2.13 -9.84
C GLU A 151 -17.42 -2.64 -9.96
N LEU A 152 -16.90 -3.23 -8.89
CA LEU A 152 -15.63 -3.94 -8.82
C LEU A 152 -15.84 -5.32 -8.20
N VAL A 153 -15.38 -6.36 -8.88
CA VAL A 153 -15.18 -7.69 -8.31
C VAL A 153 -13.69 -7.97 -8.31
N LEU A 154 -13.13 -8.28 -7.15
CA LEU A 154 -11.70 -8.30 -6.89
C LEU A 154 -11.26 -9.62 -6.28
N ALA A 155 -10.13 -10.16 -6.75
CA ALA A 155 -9.39 -11.19 -6.04
C ALA A 155 -7.95 -10.73 -5.87
N SER A 156 -7.51 -10.54 -4.62
CA SER A 156 -6.13 -10.14 -4.35
C SER A 156 -5.22 -11.33 -4.09
N TYR A 157 -3.97 -11.23 -4.51
CA TYR A 157 -2.87 -12.15 -4.25
C TYR A 157 -1.82 -11.38 -3.44
N GLN A 158 -1.91 -11.48 -2.11
CA GLN A 158 -1.15 -10.61 -1.21
C GLN A 158 0.14 -11.28 -0.72
N ALA A 159 1.26 -10.62 -0.97
CA ALA A 159 2.57 -11.01 -0.48
C ALA A 159 2.67 -10.98 1.04
N VAL A 160 3.57 -11.77 1.61
CA VAL A 160 3.73 -11.92 3.06
C VAL A 160 4.36 -10.71 3.74
N SER A 161 5.11 -9.89 3.00
CA SER A 161 5.68 -8.63 3.53
C SER A 161 4.64 -7.65 4.04
N GLY A 162 3.37 -7.77 3.59
CA GLY A 162 2.25 -7.03 4.16
C GLY A 162 1.94 -7.36 5.63
N ALA A 163 2.45 -8.48 6.14
CA ALA A 163 2.44 -8.84 7.56
C ALA A 163 3.77 -8.49 8.27
N GLY A 164 4.61 -7.65 7.65
CA GLY A 164 5.91 -7.24 8.17
C GLY A 164 6.98 -8.34 8.10
N LYS A 165 8.12 -8.08 8.75
CA LYS A 165 9.26 -8.99 8.77
C LYS A 165 8.89 -10.40 9.25
N VAL A 166 8.03 -10.52 10.26
CA VAL A 166 7.61 -11.82 10.78
C VAL A 166 6.91 -12.66 9.72
N GLY A 167 6.12 -12.06 8.83
CA GLY A 167 5.49 -12.76 7.71
C GLY A 167 6.51 -13.31 6.71
N VAL A 168 7.54 -12.53 6.40
CA VAL A 168 8.63 -12.94 5.50
C VAL A 168 9.43 -14.07 6.13
N ASP A 169 9.87 -13.92 7.38
CA ASP A 169 10.65 -14.94 8.10
C ASP A 169 9.87 -16.27 8.20
N THR A 170 8.55 -16.20 8.43
CA THR A 170 7.67 -17.38 8.47
C THR A 170 7.63 -18.10 7.12
N LEU A 171 7.43 -17.36 6.02
CA LEU A 171 7.42 -17.98 4.68
C LEU A 171 8.75 -18.65 4.38
N LEU A 172 9.87 -17.98 4.63
CA LEU A 172 11.21 -18.55 4.36
C LEU A 172 11.46 -19.80 5.19
N SER A 173 11.12 -19.80 6.49
CA SER A 173 11.20 -20.98 7.34
C SER A 173 10.35 -22.16 6.84
N GLN A 174 9.12 -21.87 6.38
CA GLN A 174 8.25 -22.88 5.80
C GLN A 174 8.77 -23.44 4.47
N LEU A 175 9.36 -22.59 3.61
CA LEU A 175 9.98 -23.02 2.35
C LEU A 175 11.15 -23.98 2.62
N ASP A 176 11.99 -23.71 3.63
CA ASP A 176 13.08 -24.60 4.03
C ASP A 176 12.55 -25.97 4.48
N LYS A 177 11.41 -26.01 5.19
CA LYS A 177 10.79 -27.28 5.66
C LYS A 177 10.21 -28.13 4.53
N VAL A 178 9.79 -27.51 3.42
CA VAL A 178 9.19 -28.22 2.28
C VAL A 178 10.19 -28.49 1.15
N ALA A 179 11.36 -27.85 1.18
CA ALA A 179 12.39 -28.01 0.17
C ALA A 179 12.90 -29.46 0.13
N GLY A 180 13.14 -29.95 -1.08
CA GLY A 180 13.67 -31.33 -1.30
C GLY A 180 12.67 -32.45 -1.06
N HIS A 181 11.40 -32.15 -0.81
CA HIS A 181 10.35 -33.15 -0.58
C HIS A 181 9.35 -33.19 -1.76
N PRO A 182 9.62 -33.91 -2.86
CA PRO A 182 8.85 -33.82 -4.11
C PRO A 182 7.39 -34.30 -4.01
N ASN A 183 7.03 -35.01 -2.93
CA ASN A 183 5.68 -35.53 -2.71
C ASN A 183 4.80 -34.60 -1.86
N LEU A 184 5.34 -33.48 -1.34
CA LEU A 184 4.52 -32.51 -0.62
C LEU A 184 3.60 -31.75 -1.58
N GLY A 185 2.38 -31.46 -1.11
CA GLY A 185 1.31 -30.86 -1.92
C GLY A 185 0.48 -31.86 -2.73
N SER A 186 0.92 -33.13 -2.85
CA SER A 186 0.21 -34.16 -3.61
C SER A 186 -0.83 -34.96 -2.81
N ARG A 187 -0.83 -34.82 -1.49
CA ARG A 187 -1.77 -35.51 -0.58
C ARG A 187 -2.32 -34.54 0.46
N SER A 188 -3.60 -34.69 0.78
CA SER A 188 -4.27 -33.86 1.79
C SER A 188 -3.51 -33.90 3.13
N GLY A 189 -3.28 -32.75 3.72
CA GLY A 189 -2.68 -32.57 5.04
C GLY A 189 -1.16 -32.73 5.13
N ASN A 190 -0.47 -33.25 4.08
CA ASN A 190 0.96 -33.52 4.17
C ASN A 190 1.83 -32.24 4.30
N VAL A 191 1.42 -31.12 3.69
CA VAL A 191 2.09 -29.81 3.88
C VAL A 191 1.88 -29.32 5.30
N ARG A 192 0.66 -29.44 5.85
CA ARG A 192 0.39 -29.06 7.26
C ARG A 192 1.28 -29.86 8.22
N GLN A 193 1.42 -31.16 7.97
CA GLN A 193 2.28 -32.03 8.80
C GLN A 193 3.76 -31.63 8.71
N ALA A 194 4.25 -31.29 7.53
CA ALA A 194 5.64 -30.87 7.31
C ALA A 194 5.95 -29.50 7.96
N VAL A 195 5.03 -28.54 7.84
CA VAL A 195 5.18 -27.19 8.40
C VAL A 195 4.96 -27.19 9.91
N GLY A 196 4.03 -28.02 10.42
CA GLY A 196 3.68 -28.07 11.85
C GLY A 196 3.07 -26.76 12.32
N ASP A 197 3.44 -26.31 13.52
CA ASP A 197 2.93 -25.10 14.19
C ASP A 197 3.63 -23.80 13.75
N ASP A 198 4.53 -23.86 12.77
CA ASP A 198 5.25 -22.69 12.26
C ASP A 198 4.35 -21.88 11.30
N LEU A 199 3.30 -21.29 11.85
CA LEU A 199 2.33 -20.52 11.09
C LEU A 199 2.58 -19.01 11.14
N GLY A 200 3.35 -18.52 12.12
CA GLY A 200 3.58 -17.10 12.33
C GLY A 200 2.25 -16.32 12.44
N PRO A 201 2.06 -15.23 11.70
CA PRO A 201 0.83 -14.43 11.75
C PRO A 201 -0.31 -15.00 10.87
N PHE A 202 -0.15 -16.18 10.26
CA PHE A 202 -1.10 -16.72 9.31
C PHE A 202 -1.95 -17.85 9.92
N PRO A 203 -3.21 -18.04 9.48
CA PRO A 203 -4.08 -19.09 10.01
C PRO A 203 -3.77 -20.49 9.44
N ALA A 204 -2.88 -20.58 8.45
CA ALA A 204 -2.51 -21.82 7.79
C ALA A 204 -1.12 -21.69 7.14
N PRO A 205 -0.46 -22.84 6.80
CA PRO A 205 0.78 -22.83 6.05
C PRO A 205 0.64 -22.07 4.72
N LEU A 206 1.68 -21.31 4.36
CA LEU A 206 1.77 -20.60 3.08
C LEU A 206 2.59 -21.35 2.05
N ALA A 207 3.68 -22.02 2.46
CA ALA A 207 4.47 -22.81 1.54
C ALA A 207 3.61 -23.84 0.82
N LEU A 208 3.69 -23.88 -0.51
CA LEU A 208 2.89 -24.76 -1.39
C LEU A 208 1.36 -24.60 -1.21
N ASN A 209 0.88 -23.42 -0.80
CA ASN A 209 -0.53 -23.19 -0.50
C ASN A 209 -0.94 -21.76 -0.84
N VAL A 210 -2.25 -21.53 -0.92
CA VAL A 210 -2.88 -20.21 -0.88
C VAL A 210 -3.87 -20.16 0.28
N VAL A 211 -3.94 -19.02 0.97
CA VAL A 211 -4.81 -18.86 2.13
C VAL A 211 -5.85 -17.78 1.82
N PRO A 212 -7.14 -18.12 1.60
CA PRO A 212 -8.19 -17.16 1.26
C PRO A 212 -8.62 -16.35 2.49
N TRP A 213 -7.65 -15.72 3.13
CA TRP A 213 -7.84 -14.91 4.33
C TRP A 213 -6.70 -13.90 4.51
N ALA A 214 -7.05 -12.64 4.77
CA ALA A 214 -6.11 -11.61 5.19
C ALA A 214 -6.79 -10.65 6.18
N GLY A 215 -6.09 -10.35 7.29
CA GLY A 215 -6.60 -9.49 8.36
C GLY A 215 -7.50 -10.21 9.37
N SER A 216 -8.38 -9.44 10.04
CA SER A 216 -9.29 -9.91 11.09
C SER A 216 -10.71 -10.10 10.59
N LEU A 217 -11.50 -10.94 11.29
CA LEU A 217 -12.91 -11.17 10.99
C LEU A 217 -13.74 -9.89 11.23
N ARG A 218 -14.67 -9.62 10.31
CA ARG A 218 -15.69 -8.57 10.38
C ARG A 218 -17.09 -9.18 10.23
N ASP A 219 -18.10 -8.37 10.48
CA ASP A 219 -19.50 -8.78 10.37
C ASP A 219 -19.81 -9.35 8.97
N GLY A 220 -20.69 -10.35 8.94
CA GLY A 220 -21.09 -11.01 7.70
C GLY A 220 -20.04 -11.95 7.09
N GLY A 221 -18.97 -12.30 7.84
CA GLY A 221 -17.94 -13.21 7.39
C GLY A 221 -16.84 -12.57 6.53
N TRP A 222 -16.84 -11.25 6.39
CA TRP A 222 -15.80 -10.51 5.67
C TRP A 222 -14.51 -10.42 6.47
N SER A 223 -13.39 -10.35 5.78
CA SER A 223 -12.12 -9.97 6.39
C SER A 223 -11.93 -8.46 6.43
N SER A 224 -11.09 -7.98 7.34
CA SER A 224 -10.77 -6.54 7.41
C SER A 224 -10.12 -6.02 6.12
N GLU A 225 -9.30 -6.81 5.44
CA GLU A 225 -8.68 -6.41 4.17
C GLU A 225 -9.72 -6.24 3.05
N GLU A 226 -10.70 -7.14 2.96
CA GLU A 226 -11.80 -7.03 1.99
C GLU A 226 -12.62 -5.77 2.21
N MET A 227 -12.93 -5.45 3.48
CA MET A 227 -13.65 -4.23 3.83
C MET A 227 -12.84 -2.97 3.58
N LYS A 228 -11.50 -3.00 3.74
CA LYS A 228 -10.62 -1.89 3.36
C LYS A 228 -10.70 -1.63 1.86
N MET A 229 -10.53 -2.66 1.02
CA MET A 229 -10.62 -2.50 -0.44
C MET A 229 -11.93 -1.83 -0.85
N ARG A 230 -13.06 -2.25 -0.25
CA ARG A 230 -14.37 -1.66 -0.54
C ARG A 230 -14.47 -0.20 -0.07
N ASN A 231 -14.20 0.06 1.19
CA ASN A 231 -14.49 1.35 1.81
C ASN A 231 -13.51 2.43 1.34
N GLU A 232 -12.24 2.07 1.21
CA GLU A 232 -11.20 2.99 0.75
C GLU A 232 -11.38 3.34 -0.74
N SER A 233 -11.71 2.36 -1.62
CA SER A 233 -12.02 2.65 -3.03
C SER A 233 -13.17 3.65 -3.16
N ARG A 234 -14.22 3.51 -2.35
CA ARG A 234 -15.35 4.45 -2.32
C ARG A 234 -14.91 5.86 -1.92
N LYS A 235 -14.09 5.96 -0.86
CA LYS A 235 -13.64 7.25 -0.32
C LYS A 235 -12.67 7.94 -1.28
N ILE A 236 -11.68 7.22 -1.81
CA ILE A 236 -10.67 7.76 -2.72
C ILE A 236 -11.29 8.25 -4.04
N LEU A 237 -12.21 7.48 -4.61
CA LEU A 237 -12.87 7.82 -5.87
C LEU A 237 -14.07 8.76 -5.73
N GLY A 238 -14.51 9.06 -4.51
CA GLY A 238 -15.73 9.85 -4.27
C GLY A 238 -17.01 9.15 -4.71
N LEU A 239 -17.06 7.81 -4.67
CA LEU A 239 -18.15 6.96 -5.12
C LEU A 239 -18.78 6.18 -3.95
N PRO A 240 -19.62 6.80 -3.10
CA PRO A 240 -20.14 6.15 -1.90
C PRO A 240 -20.97 4.89 -2.20
N ASP A 241 -21.62 4.85 -3.37
CA ASP A 241 -22.51 3.75 -3.79
C ASP A 241 -21.80 2.71 -4.68
N LEU A 242 -20.48 2.82 -4.89
CA LEU A 242 -19.72 1.84 -5.67
C LEU A 242 -19.92 0.43 -5.11
N LYS A 243 -20.37 -0.49 -5.96
CA LYS A 243 -20.47 -1.90 -5.59
C LYS A 243 -19.09 -2.52 -5.61
N VAL A 244 -18.69 -3.14 -4.52
CA VAL A 244 -17.38 -3.82 -4.41
C VAL A 244 -17.55 -5.15 -3.72
N SER A 245 -17.09 -6.21 -4.37
CA SER A 245 -16.93 -7.54 -3.79
C SER A 245 -15.47 -7.95 -3.90
N ALA A 246 -14.82 -8.21 -2.77
CA ALA A 246 -13.41 -8.57 -2.73
C ALA A 246 -13.21 -9.91 -2.02
N THR A 247 -12.27 -10.70 -2.52
CA THR A 247 -11.70 -11.87 -1.82
C THR A 247 -10.21 -11.64 -1.66
N CYS A 248 -9.74 -11.59 -0.41
CA CYS A 248 -8.34 -11.35 -0.12
C CYS A 248 -7.61 -12.67 0.18
N VAL A 249 -6.61 -12.96 -0.64
CA VAL A 249 -5.85 -14.22 -0.58
C VAL A 249 -4.40 -13.93 -0.25
N ARG A 250 -3.86 -14.62 0.75
CA ARG A 250 -2.42 -14.62 1.04
C ARG A 250 -1.75 -15.69 0.19
N VAL A 251 -0.65 -15.33 -0.48
CA VAL A 251 0.11 -16.21 -1.37
C VAL A 251 1.58 -16.31 -0.93
N PRO A 252 2.31 -17.39 -1.32
CA PRO A 252 3.72 -17.57 -0.95
C PRO A 252 4.66 -16.71 -1.79
N VAL A 253 4.43 -15.41 -1.79
CA VAL A 253 5.22 -14.38 -2.47
C VAL A 253 5.77 -13.44 -1.38
N VAL A 254 7.07 -13.13 -1.45
CA VAL A 254 7.73 -12.30 -0.42
C VAL A 254 7.24 -10.86 -0.48
N THR A 255 7.33 -10.22 -1.65
CA THR A 255 6.93 -8.82 -1.88
C THR A 255 6.21 -8.71 -3.22
N GLY A 256 5.30 -7.75 -3.33
CA GLY A 256 4.47 -7.51 -4.51
C GLY A 256 3.06 -8.08 -4.35
N HIS A 257 2.08 -7.18 -4.14
CA HIS A 257 0.67 -7.54 -4.20
C HIS A 257 0.18 -7.55 -5.64
N SER A 258 -0.73 -8.47 -5.93
CA SER A 258 -1.43 -8.49 -7.21
C SER A 258 -2.94 -8.53 -7.00
N VAL A 259 -3.69 -8.02 -7.96
CA VAL A 259 -5.16 -8.01 -7.93
C VAL A 259 -5.69 -8.37 -9.31
N ALA A 260 -6.50 -9.43 -9.40
CA ALA A 260 -7.36 -9.67 -10.53
C ALA A 260 -8.62 -8.82 -10.35
N VAL A 261 -8.96 -8.04 -11.37
CA VAL A 261 -10.04 -7.08 -11.36
C VAL A 261 -11.03 -7.37 -12.46
N HIS A 262 -12.30 -7.47 -12.11
CA HIS A 262 -13.43 -7.33 -13.02
C HIS A 262 -14.12 -6.01 -12.67
N ALA A 263 -14.12 -5.06 -13.62
CA ALA A 263 -14.68 -3.72 -13.43
C ALA A 263 -15.84 -3.47 -14.40
N VAL A 264 -16.99 -3.06 -13.87
CA VAL A 264 -18.17 -2.70 -14.67
C VAL A 264 -18.35 -1.19 -14.68
N PHE A 265 -18.61 -0.63 -15.87
CA PHE A 265 -18.69 0.81 -16.10
C PHE A 265 -20.09 1.27 -16.49
N GLY A 266 -20.28 2.59 -16.56
CA GLY A 266 -21.54 3.21 -16.97
C GLY A 266 -21.75 3.24 -18.50
N SER A 267 -20.65 3.20 -19.25
CA SER A 267 -20.64 3.15 -20.73
C SER A 267 -19.97 1.87 -21.23
N GLU A 268 -20.16 1.59 -22.52
CA GLU A 268 -19.40 0.52 -23.19
C GLU A 268 -17.91 0.86 -23.17
N VAL A 269 -17.09 -0.18 -23.05
CA VAL A 269 -15.64 -0.09 -23.01
C VAL A 269 -15.01 -0.98 -24.09
N ASP A 270 -13.86 -0.55 -24.58
CA ASP A 270 -13.03 -1.41 -25.41
C ASP A 270 -11.62 -1.53 -24.81
N ALA A 271 -10.96 -2.65 -25.13
CA ALA A 271 -9.67 -2.94 -24.51
C ALA A 271 -8.56 -1.99 -24.98
N GLU A 272 -8.63 -1.48 -26.22
CA GLU A 272 -7.60 -0.57 -26.74
C GLU A 272 -7.75 0.83 -26.16
N GLY A 273 -8.97 1.36 -26.05
CA GLY A 273 -9.22 2.62 -25.35
C GLY A 273 -8.78 2.56 -23.89
N ALA A 274 -9.01 1.42 -23.22
CA ALA A 274 -8.52 1.22 -21.87
C ALA A 274 -6.98 1.20 -21.79
N ARG A 275 -6.29 0.54 -22.75
CA ARG A 275 -4.81 0.56 -22.81
C ARG A 275 -4.29 1.98 -23.03
N GLU A 276 -4.94 2.75 -23.90
CA GLU A 276 -4.54 4.12 -24.18
C GLU A 276 -4.68 5.01 -22.93
N ALA A 277 -5.80 4.91 -22.21
CA ALA A 277 -6.02 5.61 -20.94
C ALA A 277 -4.96 5.26 -19.89
N LEU A 278 -4.57 3.96 -19.81
CA LEU A 278 -3.58 3.48 -18.84
C LEU A 278 -2.14 3.82 -19.24
N ARG A 279 -1.81 3.88 -20.54
CA ARG A 279 -0.48 4.22 -21.05
C ARG A 279 -0.02 5.61 -20.60
N HIS A 280 -0.97 6.54 -20.44
CA HIS A 280 -0.73 7.92 -20.04
C HIS A 280 -1.05 8.20 -18.56
N ALA A 281 -1.49 7.17 -17.82
CA ALA A 281 -1.86 7.34 -16.41
C ALA A 281 -0.62 7.52 -15.52
N PRO A 282 -0.58 8.52 -14.63
CA PRO A 282 0.50 8.69 -13.69
C PRO A 282 0.54 7.50 -12.71
N GLY A 283 1.74 7.03 -12.41
CA GLY A 283 1.94 5.90 -11.48
C GLY A 283 1.58 4.53 -12.04
N VAL A 284 1.41 4.40 -13.37
CA VAL A 284 1.06 3.15 -14.05
C VAL A 284 2.11 2.79 -15.10
N ILE A 285 2.46 1.52 -15.19
CA ILE A 285 3.17 0.92 -16.33
C ILE A 285 2.25 -0.10 -16.99
N LEU A 286 2.03 0.03 -18.29
CA LEU A 286 1.27 -0.92 -19.08
C LEU A 286 2.20 -2.00 -19.62
N VAL A 287 1.92 -3.28 -19.27
CA VAL A 287 2.59 -4.48 -19.78
C VAL A 287 1.52 -5.45 -20.23
N ASP A 288 1.15 -5.41 -21.49
CA ASP A 288 0.00 -6.15 -22.02
C ASP A 288 0.21 -6.62 -23.48
N ASP A 289 1.18 -7.51 -23.67
CA ASP A 289 1.33 -8.30 -24.90
C ASP A 289 1.31 -9.80 -24.60
N PRO A 290 0.11 -10.39 -24.43
CA PRO A 290 -0.02 -11.81 -24.14
C PRO A 290 0.51 -12.72 -25.25
N ALA A 291 0.59 -12.24 -26.49
CA ALA A 291 1.11 -13.04 -27.62
C ALA A 291 2.63 -13.20 -27.53
N ALA A 292 3.31 -12.19 -26.99
CA ALA A 292 4.74 -12.24 -26.67
C ALA A 292 5.02 -12.88 -25.29
N GLY A 293 3.98 -13.20 -24.50
CA GLY A 293 4.12 -13.68 -23.12
C GLY A 293 4.39 -12.55 -22.12
N GLU A 294 4.13 -11.30 -22.48
CA GLU A 294 4.37 -10.14 -21.64
C GLU A 294 3.10 -9.74 -20.88
N PHE A 295 3.16 -9.85 -19.57
CA PHE A 295 2.09 -9.47 -18.65
C PHE A 295 2.67 -9.12 -17.25
N PRO A 296 1.96 -8.31 -16.43
CA PRO A 296 2.51 -7.86 -15.18
C PRO A 296 2.67 -8.99 -14.17
N MET A 297 3.84 -9.08 -13.56
CA MET A 297 4.16 -10.07 -12.52
C MET A 297 4.79 -9.39 -11.31
N PRO A 298 4.54 -9.86 -10.07
CA PRO A 298 5.12 -9.26 -8.87
C PRO A 298 6.66 -9.28 -8.88
N ILE A 299 7.28 -10.31 -9.42
CA ILE A 299 8.76 -10.43 -9.52
C ILE A 299 9.42 -9.31 -10.34
N ASP A 300 8.68 -8.71 -11.28
CA ASP A 300 9.18 -7.62 -12.14
C ASP A 300 8.81 -6.25 -11.55
N ALA A 301 7.70 -6.16 -10.81
CA ALA A 301 7.21 -4.92 -10.20
C ALA A 301 7.91 -4.55 -8.89
N VAL A 302 8.47 -5.52 -8.17
CA VAL A 302 9.18 -5.30 -6.90
C VAL A 302 10.37 -4.37 -7.09
N GLY A 303 10.53 -3.41 -6.17
CA GLY A 303 11.58 -2.38 -6.23
C GLY A 303 11.26 -1.23 -7.19
N THR A 304 10.14 -1.27 -7.93
CA THR A 304 9.69 -0.17 -8.79
C THR A 304 8.59 0.67 -8.13
N ASP A 305 8.46 1.92 -8.55
CA ASP A 305 7.48 2.85 -7.98
C ASP A 305 6.06 2.67 -8.54
N PRO A 306 5.85 2.43 -9.86
CA PRO A 306 4.51 2.33 -10.44
C PRO A 306 3.79 1.02 -10.13
N SER A 307 2.47 1.02 -10.30
CA SER A 307 1.69 -0.20 -10.46
C SER A 307 1.75 -0.67 -11.91
N TRP A 308 1.96 -1.96 -12.12
CA TRP A 308 2.04 -2.59 -13.42
C TRP A 308 0.69 -3.21 -13.77
N VAL A 309 0.20 -2.92 -14.97
CA VAL A 309 -1.14 -3.30 -15.42
C VAL A 309 -1.08 -4.03 -16.74
N GLY A 310 -1.87 -5.06 -16.89
CA GLY A 310 -2.00 -5.79 -18.14
C GLY A 310 -3.14 -6.81 -18.09
N ARG A 311 -3.13 -7.77 -19.01
CA ARG A 311 -4.21 -8.74 -19.17
C ARG A 311 -5.55 -8.04 -19.39
N ILE A 312 -5.53 -6.89 -20.09
CA ILE A 312 -6.70 -6.05 -20.35
C ILE A 312 -7.52 -6.69 -21.46
N ARG A 313 -8.75 -7.01 -21.14
CA ARG A 313 -9.68 -7.62 -22.10
C ARG A 313 -11.12 -7.22 -21.76
N ARG A 314 -11.90 -6.93 -22.78
CA ARG A 314 -13.35 -6.73 -22.63
C ARG A 314 -14.01 -8.04 -22.23
N SER A 315 -14.96 -7.98 -21.32
CA SER A 315 -15.79 -9.14 -20.99
C SER A 315 -16.52 -9.66 -22.22
N THR A 316 -16.67 -10.98 -22.31
CA THR A 316 -17.44 -11.63 -23.39
C THR A 316 -18.94 -11.43 -23.21
N ASP A 317 -19.39 -11.17 -21.99
CA ASP A 317 -20.83 -11.21 -21.65
C ASP A 317 -21.43 -9.81 -21.38
N ASP A 318 -20.60 -8.83 -20.93
CA ASP A 318 -21.02 -7.45 -20.73
C ASP A 318 -20.08 -6.49 -21.48
N PRO A 319 -20.56 -5.75 -22.50
CA PRO A 319 -19.76 -4.79 -23.23
C PRO A 319 -19.30 -3.59 -22.39
N ARG A 320 -19.82 -3.43 -21.17
CA ARG A 320 -19.43 -2.39 -20.21
C ARG A 320 -18.40 -2.87 -19.17
N ALA A 321 -17.93 -4.11 -19.29
CA ALA A 321 -17.00 -4.67 -18.33
C ALA A 321 -15.62 -4.96 -18.91
N LEU A 322 -14.59 -4.71 -18.12
CA LEU A 322 -13.18 -5.06 -18.37
C LEU A 322 -12.67 -6.02 -17.30
N ASP A 323 -11.87 -6.96 -17.74
CA ASP A 323 -11.00 -7.78 -16.90
C ASP A 323 -9.57 -7.31 -17.07
N LEU A 324 -8.85 -7.12 -15.97
CA LEU A 324 -7.43 -6.73 -15.97
C LEU A 324 -6.71 -7.33 -14.75
N PHE A 325 -5.38 -7.32 -14.82
CA PHE A 325 -4.53 -7.73 -13.72
C PHE A 325 -3.57 -6.61 -13.38
N VAL A 326 -3.46 -6.31 -12.09
CA VAL A 326 -2.61 -5.25 -11.57
C VAL A 326 -1.65 -5.85 -10.57
N THR A 327 -0.39 -5.43 -10.60
CA THR A 327 0.59 -5.77 -9.56
C THR A 327 1.45 -4.57 -9.21
N GLY A 328 1.99 -4.54 -8.00
CA GLY A 328 2.86 -3.46 -7.55
C GLY A 328 3.56 -3.80 -6.24
N ASP A 329 4.63 -3.08 -5.95
CA ASP A 329 5.36 -3.22 -4.70
C ASP A 329 4.54 -2.67 -3.54
N ASN A 330 4.11 -3.57 -2.65
CA ASN A 330 3.25 -3.24 -1.51
C ASN A 330 3.97 -2.44 -0.40
N LEU A 331 5.30 -2.42 -0.39
CA LEU A 331 6.09 -1.62 0.54
C LEU A 331 6.41 -0.23 -0.04
N ARG A 332 6.45 -0.09 -1.37
CA ARG A 332 6.71 1.17 -2.08
C ARG A 332 5.37 1.89 -2.36
N LYS A 333 4.79 1.73 -3.54
CA LYS A 333 3.51 2.39 -3.87
C LYS A 333 2.40 2.03 -2.88
N GLY A 334 2.41 0.79 -2.41
CA GLY A 334 1.44 0.33 -1.40
C GLY A 334 1.57 0.99 -0.02
N ALA A 335 2.67 1.68 0.29
CA ALA A 335 2.91 2.25 1.62
C ALA A 335 3.86 3.46 1.58
N ALA A 336 5.19 3.22 1.61
CA ALA A 336 6.21 4.23 1.78
C ALA A 336 6.19 5.32 0.70
N LEU A 337 6.07 4.92 -0.56
CA LEU A 337 6.08 5.87 -1.68
C LEU A 337 4.85 6.80 -1.65
N ASN A 338 3.65 6.25 -1.45
CA ASN A 338 2.45 7.07 -1.40
C ASN A 338 2.49 8.06 -0.23
N THR A 339 3.00 7.60 0.94
CA THR A 339 3.22 8.47 2.10
C THR A 339 4.23 9.59 1.79
N ALA A 340 5.36 9.26 1.15
CA ALA A 340 6.37 10.24 0.74
C ALA A 340 5.83 11.23 -0.30
N GLN A 341 5.06 10.78 -1.27
CA GLN A 341 4.41 11.64 -2.27
C GLN A 341 3.41 12.63 -1.63
N ILE A 342 2.62 12.18 -0.64
CA ILE A 342 1.73 13.07 0.13
C ILE A 342 2.57 14.10 0.89
N ALA A 343 3.65 13.68 1.56
CA ALA A 343 4.55 14.57 2.27
C ALA A 343 5.21 15.61 1.34
N GLU A 344 5.60 15.22 0.14
CA GLU A 344 6.14 16.14 -0.89
C GLU A 344 5.11 17.19 -1.36
N LEU A 345 3.82 16.82 -1.48
CA LEU A 345 2.75 17.79 -1.77
C LEU A 345 2.63 18.82 -0.66
N LEU A 346 2.73 18.39 0.60
CA LEU A 346 2.72 19.30 1.76
C LEU A 346 3.93 20.22 1.79
N SER A 347 5.13 19.70 1.52
CA SER A 347 6.34 20.53 1.42
C SER A 347 6.18 21.65 0.38
N MET A 348 5.61 21.34 -0.79
CA MET A 348 5.36 22.36 -1.83
C MET A 348 4.30 23.40 -1.41
N GLU A 349 3.35 23.04 -0.56
CA GLU A 349 2.37 23.99 0.00
C GLU A 349 3.03 24.92 1.03
N LEU A 350 3.82 24.35 1.96
CA LEU A 350 4.49 25.09 3.04
C LEU A 350 5.54 26.09 2.53
N VAL A 351 6.26 25.78 1.46
CA VAL A 351 7.27 26.71 0.87
C VAL A 351 6.59 27.87 0.13
N LYS A 352 5.33 27.74 -0.30
CA LYS A 352 4.58 28.77 -1.02
C LYS A 352 3.79 29.69 -0.10
N SER A 353 3.59 29.32 1.17
CA SER A 353 2.90 30.11 2.18
C SER A 353 3.87 31.02 2.92
#